data_61e133db9adec2cf9928a0e4fcadbe07
#
_entry.id   61e133db9adec2cf9928a0e4fcadbe07
#
_cell.length_a   1.000
_cell.length_b   1.000
_cell.length_c   1.000
_cell.angle_alpha   90.00
_cell.angle_beta   90.00
_cell.angle_gamma   90.00
#
_symmetry.space_group_name_H-M   'P 1'
#
loop_
_entity.id
_entity.type
_entity.pdbx_description
1 polymer ?
#
loop_
_entity_poly.entity_id
_entity_poly.type
_entity_poly.pdbx_seq_one_letter_code
_entity_poly.pdbx_strand_id
1 'polypeptide(L)' 'MSESNRLKIAVISGASHALQYKKGNPRASDEEILRQVTLEVQEILNKISED' A
#
# COMPACT_ATOMS: atom_id res chain seq x y z
N MET A 1 0.15 -16.93 -11.28
CA MET A 1 1.17 -16.07 -10.67
C MET A 1 1.67 -16.68 -9.38
N SER A 2 2.98 -16.64 -9.13
CA SER A 2 3.52 -17.23 -7.92
C SER A 2 3.25 -16.33 -6.71
N GLU A 3 3.25 -16.95 -5.54
CA GLU A 3 3.07 -16.25 -4.29
C GLU A 3 4.13 -15.16 -4.09
N SER A 4 5.36 -15.45 -4.54
CA SER A 4 6.46 -14.50 -4.47
C SER A 4 6.17 -13.23 -5.26
N ASN A 5 5.55 -13.36 -6.44
CA ASN A 5 5.17 -12.20 -7.24
C ASN A 5 4.07 -11.37 -6.57
N ARG A 6 3.12 -12.03 -5.93
CA ARG A 6 2.08 -11.33 -5.19
C ARG A 6 2.66 -10.49 -4.06
N LEU A 7 3.63 -11.07 -3.34
CA LEU A 7 4.28 -10.34 -2.26
C LEU A 7 5.03 -9.12 -2.78
N LYS A 8 5.74 -9.28 -3.88
CA LYS A 8 6.45 -8.16 -4.50
C LYS A 8 5.50 -7.05 -4.91
N ILE A 9 4.40 -7.41 -5.54
CA ILE A 9 3.41 -6.43 -5.97
C ILE A 9 2.83 -5.70 -4.77
N ALA A 10 2.50 -6.44 -3.72
CA ALA A 10 1.92 -5.83 -2.51
C ALA A 10 2.89 -4.85 -1.86
N VAL A 11 4.17 -5.21 -1.77
CA VAL A 11 5.19 -4.35 -1.16
C VAL A 11 5.38 -3.08 -1.98
N ILE A 12 5.51 -3.22 -3.30
CA ILE A 12 5.70 -2.06 -4.18
C ILE A 12 4.47 -1.16 -4.15
N SER A 13 3.29 -1.74 -4.18
CA SER A 13 2.04 -0.97 -4.11
C SER A 13 1.94 -0.20 -2.81
N GLY A 14 2.30 -0.83 -1.70
CA GLY A 14 2.28 -0.16 -0.40
C GLY A 14 3.22 1.02 -0.36
N ALA A 15 4.45 0.84 -0.87
CA ALA A 15 5.43 1.92 -0.92
C ALA A 15 4.96 3.07 -1.82
N SER A 16 4.37 2.74 -2.98
CA SER A 16 3.85 3.75 -3.89
C SER A 16 2.74 4.57 -3.25
N HIS A 17 1.82 3.89 -2.56
CA HIS A 17 0.72 4.56 -1.89
C HIS A 17 1.23 5.48 -0.78
N ALA A 18 2.26 5.04 -0.04
CA ALA A 18 2.85 5.87 1.01
C ALA A 18 3.43 7.16 0.43
N LEU A 19 4.17 7.04 -0.67
CA LEU A 19 4.77 8.20 -1.31
C LEU A 19 3.72 9.16 -1.85
N GLN A 20 2.65 8.63 -2.46
CA GLN A 20 1.58 9.45 -2.98
C GLN A 20 0.82 10.16 -1.87
N TYR A 21 0.57 9.47 -0.78
CA TYR A 21 -0.10 10.09 0.36
C TYR A 21 0.74 11.23 0.92
N LYS A 22 2.05 11.01 1.03
CA LYS A 22 2.97 12.04 1.53
C LYS A 22 2.97 13.26 0.62
N LYS A 23 2.92 13.06 -0.68
CA LYS A 23 2.88 14.19 -1.63
C LYS A 23 1.65 15.06 -1.45
N GLY A 24 0.51 14.43 -1.25
CA GLY A 24 -0.74 15.15 -1.03
C GLY A 24 -0.88 15.72 0.39
N ASN A 25 -0.10 15.18 1.33
CA ASN A 25 -0.19 15.55 2.73
C ASN A 25 1.21 15.73 3.31
N PRO A 26 1.93 16.79 2.92
CA PRO A 26 3.35 16.93 3.31
C PRO A 26 3.57 17.06 4.82
N ARG A 27 2.53 17.37 5.57
CA ARG A 27 2.63 17.47 7.03
C ARG A 27 2.20 16.20 7.76
N ALA A 28 1.83 15.17 7.01
CA ALA A 28 1.43 13.91 7.64
C ALA A 28 2.60 13.29 8.39
N SER A 29 2.32 12.77 9.57
CA SER A 29 3.33 12.06 10.36
C SER A 29 3.55 10.67 9.77
N ASP A 30 4.67 10.05 10.14
CA ASP A 30 4.96 8.68 9.71
C ASP A 30 3.85 7.73 10.15
N GLU A 31 3.33 7.91 11.37
CA GLU A 31 2.24 7.08 11.87
C GLU A 31 0.98 7.22 11.04
N GLU A 32 0.68 8.44 10.64
CA GLU A 32 -0.48 8.72 9.81
C GLU A 32 -0.34 8.06 8.44
N ILE A 33 0.84 8.16 7.85
CA ILE A 33 1.12 7.56 6.55
C ILE A 33 0.98 6.04 6.64
N LEU A 34 1.57 5.43 7.68
CA LEU A 34 1.49 3.99 7.85
C LEU A 34 0.05 3.51 8.07
N ARG A 35 -0.73 4.27 8.81
CA ARG A 35 -2.13 3.92 9.04
C ARG A 35 -2.92 3.95 7.74
N GLN A 36 -2.71 4.99 6.94
CA GLN A 36 -3.40 5.12 5.68
C GLN A 36 -3.00 4.02 4.71
N VAL A 37 -1.72 3.73 4.63
CA VAL A 37 -1.22 2.65 3.76
C VAL A 37 -1.77 1.30 4.21
N THR A 38 -1.86 1.07 5.51
CA THR A 38 -2.42 -0.18 6.03
C THR A 38 -3.84 -0.40 5.54
N LEU A 39 -4.66 0.65 5.56
CA LEU A 39 -6.04 0.56 5.06
C LEU A 39 -6.07 0.29 3.56
N GLU A 40 -5.21 0.97 2.80
CA GLU A 40 -5.16 0.79 1.35
C GLU A 40 -4.63 -0.58 0.95
N VAL A 41 -3.66 -1.09 1.69
CA VAL A 41 -3.09 -2.42 1.43
C VAL A 41 -4.16 -3.50 1.56
N GLN A 42 -5.06 -3.37 2.51
CA GLN A 42 -6.15 -4.33 2.65
C GLN A 42 -7.02 -4.38 1.40
N GLU A 43 -7.30 -3.22 0.82
CA GLU A 43 -8.06 -3.17 -0.43
C GLU A 43 -7.28 -3.77 -1.59
N ILE A 44 -5.98 -3.48 -1.66
CA ILE A 44 -5.11 -4.03 -2.69
C ILE A 44 -5.07 -5.55 -2.62
N LEU A 45 -4.90 -6.08 -1.42
CA LEU A 45 -4.85 -7.53 -1.21
C LEU A 45 -6.18 -8.19 -1.56
N ASN A 46 -7.28 -7.54 -1.24
CA ASN A 46 -8.60 -8.06 -1.59
C ASN A 46 -8.77 -8.16 -3.11
N LYS A 47 -8.31 -7.14 -3.83
CA LYS A 47 -8.40 -7.16 -5.29
C LYS A 47 -7.50 -8.23 -5.90
N ILE A 48 -6.31 -8.41 -5.34
CA ILE A 48 -5.38 -9.43 -5.84
C ILE A 48 -5.96 -10.83 -5.62
N SER A 49 -6.64 -11.06 -4.51
CA SER A 49 -7.16 -12.37 -4.16
C SER A 49 -8.53 -12.67 -4.75
N GLU A 50 -9.18 -11.72 -5.37
CA GLU A 50 -10.49 -11.91 -5.97
C GLU A 50 -10.45 -12.69 -7.29
N ASP A 51 -9.30 -12.91 -7.82
CA ASP A 51 -9.17 -13.74 -9.04
C ASP A 51 -9.27 -15.23 -8.74
#